data_3f2af31e30b0f8166cd43a9c1ed728e7
#
_entry.id   3f2af31e30b0f8166cd43a9c1ed728e7
#
_cell.length_a   1.000
_cell.length_b   1.000
_cell.length_c   1.000
_cell.angle_alpha   90.00
_cell.angle_beta   90.00
_cell.angle_gamma   90.00
#
_symmetry.space_group_name_H-M   'P 1'
#
loop_
_entity.id
_entity.type
_entity.pdbx_description
1 polymer ?
#
loop_
_entity_poly.entity_id
_entity_poly.type
_entity_poly.pdbx_seq_one_letter_code
_entity_poly.pdbx_strand_id
1 'polypeptide(L)'
;NILAGFWQKSRRLKFNSSIPAVMKTFQHTGRIRALTHELKDDEEHHIFYESDLAKWLEAVFVSLQKNPDNELNNYAENLIEKIISNQEENGYLNSFFTFFEPENKFKNLKVRHELYCAGHLMEAALEHLKLNGTSRFYDAMERYMDHIASTFGIEPGKKRGYPGHQEIELALLKAYEQTGKQKFLDLADYFLSERGSKPHYYDEEERQLKLKEKELDLSNYPSEIRDFISMLNSGEDKNYNYLQAHDLPVNQKTAEGHSVRALYMYTAMADLARIKKDSKMLRTCKSLWRNIVDRRIYVHGGVGSSHIGERFTFDYDLPNDIAYAETFASIALMFFAERLSRIERNSEYADIIEKALYN
;
A
#
# COMPACT_ATOMS: atom_id res chain seq x y z
N ASN A 1 13.74 -6.31 24.53
CA ASN A 1 13.21 -7.69 24.63
C ASN A 1 11.92 -7.68 25.44
N ILE A 2 10.81 -8.12 24.84
CA ILE A 2 9.53 -8.32 25.53
C ILE A 2 9.60 -9.69 26.19
N LEU A 3 9.89 -9.71 27.51
CA LEU A 3 10.17 -10.95 28.22
C LEU A 3 8.95 -11.56 28.92
N ALA A 4 7.91 -10.76 29.21
CA ALA A 4 6.71 -11.23 29.94
C ALA A 4 5.49 -10.33 29.64
N GLY A 5 4.30 -10.77 30.09
CA GLY A 5 3.08 -9.99 30.08
C GLY A 5 2.27 -10.06 28.79
N PHE A 6 1.39 -9.08 28.60
CA PHE A 6 0.43 -8.99 27.51
C PHE A 6 1.08 -9.13 26.11
N TRP A 7 2.13 -8.39 25.84
CA TRP A 7 2.80 -8.39 24.54
C TRP A 7 3.49 -9.72 24.23
N GLN A 8 4.03 -10.42 25.21
CA GLN A 8 4.60 -11.74 24.97
C GLN A 8 3.50 -12.76 24.60
N LYS A 9 2.35 -12.72 25.30
CA LYS A 9 1.20 -13.57 25.00
C LYS A 9 0.66 -13.27 23.59
N SER A 10 0.49 -12.00 23.25
CA SER A 10 0.01 -11.56 21.94
C SER A 10 0.95 -12.01 20.80
N ARG A 11 2.26 -11.89 20.99
CA ARG A 11 3.25 -12.37 20.01
C ARG A 11 3.18 -13.89 19.83
N ARG A 12 3.10 -14.65 20.92
CA ARG A 12 2.95 -16.12 20.85
C ARG A 12 1.65 -16.53 20.17
N LEU A 13 0.56 -15.85 20.43
CA LEU A 13 -0.72 -16.10 19.78
C LEU A 13 -0.63 -15.85 18.28
N LYS A 14 -0.05 -14.73 17.86
CA LYS A 14 0.14 -14.41 16.45
C LYS A 14 1.00 -15.46 15.76
N PHE A 15 2.13 -15.83 16.34
CA PHE A 15 3.04 -16.81 15.77
C PHE A 15 2.42 -18.21 15.68
N ASN A 16 1.81 -18.69 16.77
CA ASN A 16 1.32 -20.08 16.87
C ASN A 16 -0.07 -20.28 16.28
N SER A 17 -0.85 -19.23 16.07
CA SER A 17 -2.25 -19.35 15.65
C SER A 17 -2.58 -18.48 14.44
N SER A 18 -2.30 -17.17 14.48
CA SER A 18 -2.74 -16.26 13.40
C SER A 18 -1.99 -16.52 12.10
N ILE A 19 -0.66 -16.63 12.14
CA ILE A 19 0.16 -16.91 10.94
C ILE A 19 -0.24 -18.23 10.29
N PRO A 20 -0.33 -19.38 11.01
CA PRO A 20 -0.79 -20.63 10.43
C PRO A 20 -2.25 -20.62 9.92
N ALA A 21 -3.15 -19.89 10.60
CA ALA A 21 -4.54 -19.79 10.19
C ALA A 21 -4.68 -19.04 8.85
N VAL A 22 -3.98 -17.90 8.70
CA VAL A 22 -3.98 -17.14 7.44
C VAL A 22 -3.37 -17.97 6.30
N MET A 23 -2.28 -18.70 6.55
CA MET A 23 -1.68 -19.60 5.58
C MET A 23 -2.69 -20.64 5.07
N LYS A 24 -3.42 -21.28 5.98
CA LYS A 24 -4.49 -22.25 5.61
C LYS A 24 -5.58 -21.58 4.78
N THR A 25 -5.98 -20.36 5.14
CA THR A 25 -6.97 -19.59 4.37
C THR A 25 -6.47 -19.35 2.94
N PHE A 26 -5.23 -18.95 2.75
CA PHE A 26 -4.66 -18.75 1.41
C PHE A 26 -4.62 -20.03 0.56
N GLN A 27 -4.36 -21.17 1.17
CA GLN A 27 -4.43 -22.48 0.49
C GLN A 27 -5.87 -22.81 0.01
N HIS A 28 -6.88 -22.51 0.84
CA HIS A 28 -8.28 -22.81 0.53
C HIS A 28 -8.89 -21.82 -0.48
N THR A 29 -8.48 -20.57 -0.45
CA THR A 29 -9.08 -19.50 -1.27
C THR A 29 -8.40 -19.29 -2.63
N GLY A 30 -7.55 -20.22 -3.08
CA GLY A 30 -6.89 -20.13 -4.38
C GLY A 30 -5.74 -19.14 -4.49
N ARG A 31 -5.45 -18.31 -3.46
CA ARG A 31 -4.41 -17.25 -3.54
C ARG A 31 -3.03 -17.77 -3.93
N ILE A 32 -2.66 -18.97 -3.45
CA ILE A 32 -1.37 -19.58 -3.79
C ILE A 32 -1.40 -20.19 -5.18
N ARG A 33 -2.53 -20.83 -5.57
CA ARG A 33 -2.70 -21.40 -6.91
C ARG A 33 -2.75 -20.34 -8.01
N ALA A 34 -3.22 -19.15 -7.68
CA ALA A 34 -3.22 -18.01 -8.58
C ALA A 34 -1.80 -17.62 -9.04
N LEU A 35 -0.78 -17.77 -8.18
CA LEU A 35 0.61 -17.49 -8.54
C LEU A 35 1.16 -18.44 -9.63
N THR A 36 0.64 -19.65 -9.74
CA THR A 36 1.11 -20.65 -10.70
C THR A 36 0.10 -20.92 -11.81
N HIS A 37 -0.93 -20.09 -11.92
CA HIS A 37 -2.03 -20.27 -12.88
C HIS A 37 -2.72 -21.63 -12.78
N GLU A 38 -2.82 -22.17 -11.55
CA GLU A 38 -3.40 -23.49 -11.24
C GLU A 38 -4.74 -23.33 -10.51
N LEU A 39 -5.51 -22.29 -10.82
CA LEU A 39 -6.83 -22.06 -10.24
C LEU A 39 -7.82 -23.16 -10.69
N LYS A 40 -8.74 -23.51 -9.80
CA LYS A 40 -9.86 -24.40 -10.11
C LYS A 40 -10.94 -23.64 -10.86
N ASP A 41 -11.87 -24.36 -11.50
CA ASP A 41 -12.95 -23.77 -12.30
C ASP A 41 -13.87 -22.83 -11.52
N ASP A 42 -13.96 -22.98 -10.19
CA ASP A 42 -14.75 -22.15 -9.28
C ASP A 42 -13.93 -21.09 -8.53
N GLU A 43 -12.64 -20.96 -8.84
CA GLU A 43 -11.73 -19.98 -8.23
C GLU A 43 -11.43 -18.83 -9.20
N GLU A 44 -11.53 -17.60 -8.71
CA GLU A 44 -11.18 -16.40 -9.48
C GLU A 44 -9.83 -15.84 -9.03
N HIS A 45 -9.05 -15.36 -9.98
CA HIS A 45 -7.84 -14.59 -9.67
C HIS A 45 -8.22 -13.14 -9.37
N HIS A 46 -7.71 -12.62 -8.25
CA HIS A 46 -7.93 -11.23 -7.86
C HIS A 46 -6.65 -10.41 -7.91
N ILE A 47 -6.76 -9.16 -8.36
CA ILE A 47 -5.62 -8.23 -8.54
C ILE A 47 -4.83 -7.94 -7.26
N PHE A 48 -5.35 -8.28 -6.07
CA PHE A 48 -4.69 -8.04 -4.78
C PHE A 48 -3.98 -9.26 -4.19
N TYR A 49 -4.10 -10.45 -4.79
CA TYR A 49 -3.61 -11.68 -4.16
C TYR A 49 -2.14 -11.63 -3.79
N GLU A 50 -1.30 -10.99 -4.60
CA GLU A 50 0.12 -10.83 -4.28
C GLU A 50 0.34 -9.95 -3.06
N SER A 51 -0.43 -8.87 -2.89
CA SER A 51 -0.31 -8.02 -1.71
C SER A 51 -0.73 -8.73 -0.42
N ASP A 52 -1.74 -9.62 -0.48
CA ASP A 52 -2.13 -10.43 0.67
C ASP A 52 -1.01 -11.38 1.10
N LEU A 53 -0.41 -12.06 0.11
CA LEU A 53 0.71 -12.97 0.33
C LEU A 53 1.95 -12.22 0.82
N ALA A 54 2.23 -11.04 0.27
CA ALA A 54 3.34 -10.19 0.68
C ALA A 54 3.23 -9.74 2.13
N LYS A 55 2.06 -9.27 2.57
CA LYS A 55 1.81 -8.88 3.98
C LYS A 55 2.00 -10.04 4.94
N TRP A 56 1.57 -11.24 4.53
CA TRP A 56 1.78 -12.44 5.32
C TRP A 56 3.27 -12.81 5.39
N LEU A 57 4.00 -12.78 4.28
CA LEU A 57 5.44 -13.02 4.24
C LEU A 57 6.21 -12.03 5.11
N GLU A 58 5.88 -10.74 5.05
CA GLU A 58 6.48 -9.71 5.91
C GLU A 58 6.29 -10.07 7.40
N ALA A 59 5.05 -10.41 7.80
CA ALA A 59 4.75 -10.82 9.17
C ALA A 59 5.51 -12.08 9.58
N VAL A 60 5.68 -13.04 8.68
CA VAL A 60 6.48 -14.27 8.89
C VAL A 60 7.95 -13.91 9.14
N PHE A 61 8.58 -13.13 8.26
CA PHE A 61 10.01 -12.79 8.40
C PHE A 61 10.30 -11.96 9.64
N VAL A 62 9.45 -10.98 9.96
CA VAL A 62 9.55 -10.23 11.24
C VAL A 62 9.44 -11.18 12.44
N SER A 63 8.59 -12.20 12.36
CA SER A 63 8.41 -13.18 13.44
C SER A 63 9.61 -14.13 13.56
N LEU A 64 10.13 -14.63 12.45
CA LEU A 64 11.29 -15.54 12.38
C LEU A 64 12.58 -14.89 12.89
N GLN A 65 12.75 -13.58 12.75
CA GLN A 65 13.88 -12.85 13.37
C GLN A 65 13.94 -13.02 14.90
N LYS A 66 12.85 -13.36 15.54
CA LYS A 66 12.75 -13.50 16.99
C LYS A 66 12.46 -14.93 17.46
N ASN A 67 11.81 -15.72 16.61
CA ASN A 67 11.39 -17.09 16.89
C ASN A 67 11.72 -17.93 15.64
N PRO A 68 12.96 -18.45 15.51
CA PRO A 68 13.31 -19.31 14.39
C PRO A 68 12.43 -20.56 14.33
N ASP A 69 11.92 -20.86 13.14
CA ASP A 69 11.09 -22.03 12.86
C ASP A 69 11.39 -22.49 11.41
N ASN A 70 11.98 -23.68 11.29
CA ASN A 70 12.45 -24.20 10.02
C ASN A 70 11.28 -24.60 9.09
N GLU A 71 10.16 -25.10 9.62
CA GLU A 71 9.02 -25.49 8.81
C GLU A 71 8.35 -24.27 8.19
N LEU A 72 8.09 -23.25 9.02
CA LEU A 72 7.52 -21.99 8.57
C LEU A 72 8.45 -21.27 7.57
N ASN A 73 9.76 -21.26 7.84
CA ASN A 73 10.74 -20.69 6.92
C ASN A 73 10.75 -21.40 5.57
N ASN A 74 10.81 -22.73 5.56
CA ASN A 74 10.79 -23.50 4.31
C ASN A 74 9.51 -23.27 3.51
N TYR A 75 8.37 -23.13 4.20
CA TYR A 75 7.12 -22.80 3.54
C TYR A 75 7.15 -21.41 2.90
N ALA A 76 7.66 -20.41 3.62
CA ALA A 76 7.80 -19.05 3.11
C ALA A 76 8.77 -18.99 1.90
N GLU A 77 9.90 -19.71 1.94
CA GLU A 77 10.83 -19.81 0.82
C GLU A 77 10.16 -20.44 -0.43
N ASN A 78 9.38 -21.51 -0.26
CA ASN A 78 8.62 -22.09 -1.37
C ASN A 78 7.62 -21.10 -1.99
N LEU A 79 7.01 -20.24 -1.15
CA LEU A 79 6.10 -19.22 -1.65
C LEU A 79 6.85 -18.12 -2.41
N ILE A 80 8.03 -17.70 -1.92
CA ILE A 80 8.91 -16.79 -2.65
C ILE A 80 9.26 -17.34 -4.02
N GLU A 81 9.67 -18.61 -4.12
CA GLU A 81 9.99 -19.24 -5.41
C GLU A 81 8.82 -19.14 -6.40
N LYS A 82 7.60 -19.39 -5.94
CA LYS A 82 6.40 -19.25 -6.77
C LYS A 82 6.18 -17.79 -7.22
N ILE A 83 6.42 -16.83 -6.35
CA ILE A 83 6.28 -15.41 -6.69
C ILE A 83 7.34 -15.02 -7.73
N ILE A 84 8.62 -15.27 -7.48
CA ILE A 84 9.71 -14.84 -8.36
C ILE A 84 9.74 -15.59 -9.70
N SER A 85 9.20 -16.81 -9.77
CA SER A 85 9.10 -17.55 -11.03
C SER A 85 8.20 -16.86 -12.07
N ASN A 86 7.35 -15.93 -11.65
CA ASN A 86 6.50 -15.13 -12.53
C ASN A 86 7.19 -13.87 -13.07
N GLN A 87 8.43 -13.60 -12.65
CA GLN A 87 9.13 -12.42 -13.12
C GLN A 87 9.50 -12.53 -14.60
N GLU A 88 9.09 -11.55 -15.39
CA GLU A 88 9.43 -11.46 -16.80
C GLU A 88 10.91 -11.03 -16.99
N GLU A 89 11.45 -11.28 -18.17
CA GLU A 89 12.85 -10.92 -18.51
C GLU A 89 13.14 -9.42 -18.32
N ASN A 90 12.14 -8.57 -18.57
CA ASN A 90 12.24 -7.12 -18.38
C ASN A 90 12.16 -6.68 -16.91
N GLY A 91 11.96 -7.63 -15.97
CA GLY A 91 11.85 -7.37 -14.54
C GLY A 91 10.41 -7.19 -14.02
N TYR A 92 9.39 -7.11 -14.90
CA TYR A 92 7.99 -6.99 -14.47
C TYR A 92 7.57 -8.20 -13.64
N LEU A 93 6.79 -7.97 -12.56
CA LEU A 93 6.30 -9.02 -11.69
C LEU A 93 4.90 -8.70 -11.18
N ASN A 94 3.89 -9.35 -11.72
CA ASN A 94 2.53 -9.41 -11.23
C ASN A 94 1.79 -10.56 -11.92
N SER A 95 1.37 -11.57 -11.17
CA SER A 95 0.79 -12.80 -11.74
C SER A 95 -0.55 -12.55 -12.43
N PHE A 96 -1.39 -11.66 -11.87
CA PHE A 96 -2.68 -11.36 -12.47
C PHE A 96 -2.51 -10.83 -13.90
N PHE A 97 -1.71 -9.78 -14.07
CA PHE A 97 -1.50 -9.20 -15.39
C PHE A 97 -0.69 -10.12 -16.31
N THR A 98 0.29 -10.84 -15.79
CA THR A 98 1.07 -11.77 -16.61
C THR A 98 0.19 -12.86 -17.22
N PHE A 99 -0.76 -13.42 -16.48
CA PHE A 99 -1.56 -14.56 -16.94
C PHE A 99 -2.89 -14.18 -17.59
N PHE A 100 -3.55 -13.11 -17.10
CA PHE A 100 -4.94 -12.83 -17.50
C PHE A 100 -5.09 -11.56 -18.35
N GLU A 101 -4.28 -10.55 -18.12
CA GLU A 101 -4.40 -9.26 -18.81
C GLU A 101 -3.03 -8.69 -19.23
N PRO A 102 -2.19 -9.44 -19.97
CA PRO A 102 -0.80 -9.02 -20.28
C PRO A 102 -0.72 -7.68 -21.01
N GLU A 103 -1.74 -7.37 -21.82
CA GLU A 103 -1.81 -6.12 -22.57
C GLU A 103 -2.23 -4.92 -21.71
N ASN A 104 -2.71 -5.15 -20.47
CA ASN A 104 -3.23 -4.10 -19.60
C ASN A 104 -2.25 -3.64 -18.50
N LYS A 105 -1.02 -4.14 -18.50
CA LYS A 105 0.04 -3.72 -17.58
C LYS A 105 0.19 -2.20 -17.54
N PHE A 106 0.12 -1.63 -16.34
CA PHE A 106 0.22 -0.19 -16.07
C PHE A 106 -0.72 0.71 -16.90
N LYS A 107 -1.89 0.21 -17.33
CA LYS A 107 -2.84 1.01 -18.12
C LYS A 107 -3.95 1.63 -17.30
N ASN A 108 -4.19 1.15 -16.09
CA ASN A 108 -5.21 1.70 -15.21
C ASN A 108 -4.69 1.78 -13.77
N LEU A 109 -3.81 2.76 -13.53
CA LEU A 109 -3.22 2.96 -12.21
C LEU A 109 -4.24 3.44 -11.18
N LYS A 110 -5.31 4.12 -11.63
CA LYS A 110 -6.37 4.67 -10.79
C LYS A 110 -7.01 3.60 -9.89
N VAL A 111 -7.27 2.39 -10.44
CA VAL A 111 -8.01 1.33 -9.75
C VAL A 111 -7.32 -0.03 -9.72
N ARG A 112 -6.34 -0.28 -10.61
CA ARG A 112 -5.67 -1.58 -10.72
C ARG A 112 -4.42 -1.64 -9.88
N HIS A 113 -4.33 -2.05 -8.80
CA HIS A 113 -3.36 -2.03 -7.71
C HIS A 113 -1.96 -2.63 -8.00
N GLU A 114 -1.44 -2.54 -9.24
CA GLU A 114 -0.12 -3.09 -9.60
C GLU A 114 1.01 -2.51 -8.74
N LEU A 115 1.07 -1.16 -8.64
CA LEU A 115 2.10 -0.49 -7.85
C LEU A 115 1.91 -0.71 -6.33
N TYR A 116 0.68 -0.90 -5.88
CA TYR A 116 0.38 -1.28 -4.50
C TYR A 116 0.92 -2.68 -4.17
N CYS A 117 0.68 -3.66 -5.04
CA CYS A 117 1.23 -5.01 -4.89
C CYS A 117 2.76 -4.99 -4.92
N ALA A 118 3.36 -4.22 -5.84
CA ALA A 118 4.80 -4.06 -5.92
C ALA A 118 5.40 -3.48 -4.62
N GLY A 119 4.73 -2.50 -3.99
CA GLY A 119 5.13 -1.93 -2.71
C GLY A 119 5.17 -2.99 -1.61
N HIS A 120 4.08 -3.71 -1.37
CA HIS A 120 4.02 -4.76 -0.35
C HIS A 120 5.00 -5.91 -0.58
N LEU A 121 5.19 -6.33 -1.84
CA LEU A 121 6.22 -7.32 -2.18
C LEU A 121 7.63 -6.82 -1.84
N MET A 122 7.93 -5.55 -2.10
CA MET A 122 9.21 -4.94 -1.71
C MET A 122 9.37 -4.91 -0.19
N GLU A 123 8.35 -4.55 0.58
CA GLU A 123 8.43 -4.55 2.05
C GLU A 123 8.73 -5.96 2.60
N ALA A 124 8.04 -6.99 2.09
CA ALA A 124 8.31 -8.38 2.45
C ALA A 124 9.75 -8.81 2.08
N ALA A 125 10.21 -8.40 0.90
CA ALA A 125 11.57 -8.71 0.43
C ALA A 125 12.66 -8.03 1.28
N LEU A 126 12.40 -6.83 1.80
CA LEU A 126 13.30 -6.13 2.71
C LEU A 126 13.40 -6.84 4.06
N GLU A 127 12.30 -7.36 4.61
CA GLU A 127 12.34 -8.14 5.86
C GLU A 127 13.02 -9.51 5.65
N HIS A 128 12.87 -10.13 4.47
CA HIS A 128 13.61 -11.33 4.11
C HIS A 128 15.13 -11.07 3.99
N LEU A 129 15.51 -9.96 3.34
CA LEU A 129 16.91 -9.52 3.27
C LEU A 129 17.51 -9.28 4.66
N LYS A 130 16.76 -8.65 5.54
CA LYS A 130 17.18 -8.36 6.91
C LYS A 130 17.32 -9.62 7.77
N LEU A 131 16.48 -10.65 7.52
CA LEU A 131 16.57 -11.94 8.21
C LEU A 131 17.82 -12.72 7.79
N ASN A 132 18.13 -12.76 6.48
CA ASN A 132 19.12 -13.68 5.91
C ASN A 132 20.44 -13.01 5.48
N GLY A 133 20.52 -11.68 5.43
CA GLY A 133 21.68 -10.93 4.92
C GLY A 133 21.81 -10.90 3.40
N THR A 134 21.24 -11.89 2.70
CA THR A 134 21.11 -12.00 1.23
C THR A 134 19.72 -12.45 0.87
N SER A 135 19.19 -12.07 -0.31
CA SER A 135 17.82 -12.40 -0.66
C SER A 135 17.58 -12.38 -2.16
N ARG A 136 17.31 -13.55 -2.75
CA ARG A 136 16.84 -13.63 -4.14
C ARG A 136 15.49 -12.93 -4.34
N PHE A 137 14.66 -12.89 -3.30
CA PHE A 137 13.41 -12.16 -3.34
C PHE A 137 13.66 -10.65 -3.47
N TYR A 138 14.59 -10.11 -2.66
CA TYR A 138 14.98 -8.71 -2.79
C TYR A 138 15.59 -8.41 -4.17
N ASP A 139 16.45 -9.29 -4.70
CA ASP A 139 17.06 -9.10 -6.02
C ASP A 139 16.00 -9.08 -7.13
N ALA A 140 14.98 -9.93 -7.03
CA ALA A 140 13.84 -9.91 -7.95
C ALA A 140 13.03 -8.62 -7.83
N MET A 141 12.75 -8.17 -6.60
CA MET A 141 12.03 -6.93 -6.36
C MET A 141 12.83 -5.70 -6.78
N GLU A 142 14.15 -5.71 -6.62
CA GLU A 142 15.01 -4.65 -7.12
C GLU A 142 14.91 -4.51 -8.65
N ARG A 143 14.93 -5.63 -9.39
CA ARG A 143 14.70 -5.62 -10.85
C ARG A 143 13.31 -5.09 -11.21
N TYR A 144 12.29 -5.45 -10.42
CA TYR A 144 10.95 -4.92 -10.65
C TYR A 144 10.89 -3.40 -10.43
N MET A 145 11.54 -2.87 -9.39
CA MET A 145 11.63 -1.42 -9.18
C MET A 145 12.39 -0.72 -10.31
N ASP A 146 13.43 -1.35 -10.87
CA ASP A 146 14.15 -0.84 -12.05
C ASP A 146 13.23 -0.78 -13.29
N HIS A 147 12.40 -1.81 -13.49
CA HIS A 147 11.39 -1.81 -14.55
C HIS A 147 10.36 -0.68 -14.34
N ILE A 148 9.85 -0.50 -13.11
CA ILE A 148 8.93 0.58 -12.77
C ILE A 148 9.60 1.93 -13.01
N ALA A 149 10.84 2.14 -12.57
CA ALA A 149 11.59 3.37 -12.79
C ALA A 149 11.88 3.66 -14.28
N SER A 150 12.00 2.62 -15.11
CA SER A 150 12.12 2.77 -16.56
C SER A 150 10.81 3.16 -17.22
N THR A 151 9.68 2.79 -16.64
CA THR A 151 8.31 3.02 -17.15
C THR A 151 7.80 4.40 -16.76
N PHE A 152 8.05 4.83 -15.50
CA PHE A 152 7.48 6.05 -14.94
C PHE A 152 8.54 7.12 -14.74
N GLY A 153 8.18 8.38 -15.03
CA GLY A 153 9.09 9.52 -14.89
C GLY A 153 8.62 10.72 -15.70
N ILE A 154 9.37 11.81 -15.58
CA ILE A 154 9.11 13.05 -16.34
C ILE A 154 9.86 13.10 -17.68
N GLU A 155 10.79 12.16 -17.91
CA GLU A 155 11.62 12.12 -19.11
C GLU A 155 10.80 11.71 -20.34
N PRO A 156 11.21 12.17 -21.53
CA PRO A 156 10.53 11.79 -22.76
C PRO A 156 10.42 10.26 -22.92
N GLY A 157 9.24 9.79 -23.27
CA GLY A 157 8.95 8.36 -23.45
C GLY A 157 8.49 7.61 -22.20
N LYS A 158 8.62 8.19 -21.02
CA LYS A 158 8.07 7.63 -19.79
C LYS A 158 6.63 8.11 -19.54
N LYS A 159 5.89 7.33 -18.74
CA LYS A 159 4.55 7.70 -18.27
C LYS A 159 4.67 8.61 -17.05
N ARG A 160 3.95 9.73 -17.04
CA ARG A 160 3.86 10.63 -15.89
C ARG A 160 2.85 10.13 -14.84
N GLY A 161 2.61 8.82 -14.79
CA GLY A 161 1.67 8.19 -13.89
C GLY A 161 2.17 8.05 -12.46
N TYR A 162 1.23 7.88 -11.54
CA TYR A 162 1.44 7.61 -10.14
C TYR A 162 0.36 6.66 -9.61
N PRO A 163 0.60 5.89 -8.51
CA PRO A 163 -0.33 4.86 -8.07
C PRO A 163 -1.68 5.45 -7.63
N GLY A 164 -2.77 4.78 -7.96
CA GLY A 164 -4.09 5.11 -7.43
C GLY A 164 -4.20 4.81 -5.94
N HIS A 165 -3.61 3.70 -5.50
CA HIS A 165 -3.42 3.40 -4.09
C HIS A 165 -1.94 3.56 -3.73
N GLN A 166 -1.67 4.49 -2.83
CA GLN A 166 -0.35 4.74 -2.28
C GLN A 166 0.09 3.55 -1.42
N GLU A 167 1.31 3.15 -1.59
CA GLU A 167 2.03 2.11 -0.85
C GLU A 167 3.49 2.05 -1.32
N ILE A 168 3.70 2.02 -2.64
CA ILE A 168 5.03 1.88 -3.22
C ILE A 168 5.97 3.01 -2.77
N GLU A 169 5.47 4.22 -2.56
CA GLU A 169 6.25 5.36 -2.07
C GLU A 169 6.86 5.06 -0.70
N LEU A 170 6.05 4.46 0.19
CA LEU A 170 6.47 4.05 1.53
C LEU A 170 7.52 2.93 1.46
N ALA A 171 7.25 1.90 0.66
CA ALA A 171 8.16 0.77 0.46
C ALA A 171 9.51 1.21 -0.14
N LEU A 172 9.50 2.12 -1.12
CA LEU A 172 10.73 2.66 -1.72
C LEU A 172 11.57 3.45 -0.71
N LEU A 173 10.96 4.26 0.15
CA LEU A 173 11.70 4.99 1.19
C LEU A 173 12.28 4.04 2.24
N LYS A 174 11.56 2.98 2.61
CA LYS A 174 12.07 1.89 3.46
C LYS A 174 13.25 1.18 2.80
N ALA A 175 13.16 0.92 1.47
CA ALA A 175 14.25 0.32 0.70
C ALA A 175 15.49 1.23 0.65
N TYR A 176 15.31 2.54 0.44
CA TYR A 176 16.40 3.50 0.52
C TYR A 176 17.07 3.50 1.90
N GLU A 177 16.31 3.56 2.98
CA GLU A 177 16.85 3.55 4.34
C GLU A 177 17.65 2.28 4.66
N GLN A 178 17.18 1.13 4.17
CA GLN A 178 17.85 -0.15 4.44
C GLN A 178 19.08 -0.40 3.56
N THR A 179 19.09 0.09 2.31
CA THR A 179 20.12 -0.26 1.31
C THR A 179 21.00 0.89 0.89
N GLY A 180 20.60 2.15 1.14
CA GLY A 180 21.31 3.34 0.69
C GLY A 180 21.26 3.59 -0.83
N LYS A 181 20.46 2.81 -1.60
CA LYS A 181 20.40 2.92 -3.07
C LYS A 181 19.56 4.11 -3.49
N GLN A 182 20.20 5.14 -4.05
CA GLN A 182 19.58 6.42 -4.42
C GLN A 182 18.36 6.27 -5.34
N LYS A 183 18.36 5.30 -6.26
CA LYS A 183 17.25 5.04 -7.19
C LYS A 183 15.88 4.88 -6.52
N PHE A 184 15.85 4.31 -5.31
CA PHE A 184 14.60 4.16 -4.56
C PHE A 184 14.09 5.51 -4.03
N LEU A 185 14.99 6.35 -3.53
CA LEU A 185 14.63 7.70 -3.11
C LEU A 185 14.12 8.54 -4.29
N ASP A 186 14.80 8.46 -5.44
CA ASP A 186 14.44 9.22 -6.63
C ASP A 186 13.04 8.82 -7.16
N LEU A 187 12.74 7.51 -7.17
CA LEU A 187 11.44 7.01 -7.61
C LEU A 187 10.31 7.38 -6.63
N ALA A 188 10.55 7.32 -5.32
CA ALA A 188 9.59 7.75 -4.31
C ALA A 188 9.31 9.25 -4.40
N ASP A 189 10.35 10.06 -4.54
CA ASP A 189 10.25 11.50 -4.73
C ASP A 189 9.46 11.85 -6.01
N TYR A 190 9.71 11.13 -7.10
CA TYR A 190 8.94 11.27 -8.33
C TYR A 190 7.44 11.04 -8.09
N PHE A 191 7.05 9.90 -7.53
CA PHE A 191 5.63 9.60 -7.32
C PHE A 191 4.93 10.62 -6.41
N LEU A 192 5.59 11.05 -5.34
CA LEU A 192 5.04 12.06 -4.44
C LEU A 192 4.98 13.46 -5.09
N SER A 193 5.97 13.82 -5.90
CA SER A 193 6.03 15.14 -6.53
C SER A 193 5.12 15.26 -7.75
N GLU A 194 4.89 14.16 -8.47
CA GLU A 194 4.04 14.14 -9.66
C GLU A 194 2.55 14.05 -9.32
N ARG A 195 2.20 13.47 -8.17
CA ARG A 195 0.81 13.35 -7.74
C ARG A 195 0.13 14.71 -7.66
N GLY A 196 -1.05 14.83 -8.29
CA GLY A 196 -1.82 16.07 -8.32
C GLY A 196 -1.27 17.14 -9.24
N SER A 197 -0.20 16.87 -10.00
CA SER A 197 0.30 17.78 -11.04
C SER A 197 -0.73 17.96 -12.17
N LYS A 198 -0.65 19.10 -12.88
CA LYS A 198 -1.56 19.41 -13.99
C LYS A 198 -0.79 19.42 -15.31
N PRO A 199 -1.37 18.89 -16.41
CA PRO A 199 -2.67 18.19 -16.49
C PRO A 199 -2.64 16.88 -15.69
N HIS A 200 -3.78 16.52 -15.09
CA HIS A 200 -3.85 15.30 -14.29
C HIS A 200 -3.62 14.04 -15.12
N TYR A 201 -2.73 13.17 -14.66
CA TYR A 201 -2.46 11.89 -15.32
C TYR A 201 -3.73 11.03 -15.47
N TYR A 202 -4.59 11.00 -14.47
CA TYR A 202 -5.83 10.21 -14.53
C TYR A 202 -6.82 10.68 -15.60
N ASP A 203 -6.75 11.93 -16.08
CA ASP A 203 -7.53 12.39 -17.22
C ASP A 203 -7.07 11.75 -18.52
N GLU A 204 -5.78 11.62 -18.69
CA GLU A 204 -5.20 10.96 -19.86
C GLU A 204 -5.47 9.45 -19.80
N GLU A 205 -5.30 8.83 -18.62
CA GLU A 205 -5.61 7.42 -18.41
C GLU A 205 -7.07 7.13 -18.73
N GLU A 206 -8.01 7.93 -18.20
CA GLU A 206 -9.44 7.79 -18.47
C GLU A 206 -9.77 7.99 -19.96
N ARG A 207 -9.14 8.97 -20.59
CA ARG A 207 -9.31 9.18 -22.03
C ARG A 207 -8.87 7.97 -22.85
N GLN A 208 -7.73 7.35 -22.49
CA GLN A 208 -7.24 6.16 -23.19
C GLN A 208 -8.12 4.94 -22.91
N LEU A 209 -8.63 4.77 -21.69
CA LEU A 209 -9.54 3.71 -21.33
C LEU A 209 -10.88 3.86 -22.09
N LYS A 210 -11.49 5.05 -22.13
CA LYS A 210 -12.74 5.32 -22.86
C LYS A 210 -12.62 5.08 -24.36
N LEU A 211 -11.47 5.29 -24.94
CA LEU A 211 -11.21 4.94 -26.33
C LEU A 211 -11.26 3.41 -26.57
N LYS A 212 -11.00 2.62 -25.50
CA LYS A 212 -11.08 1.15 -25.50
C LYS A 212 -12.40 0.63 -24.92
N GLU A 213 -13.10 1.38 -24.06
CA GLU A 213 -14.35 0.98 -23.37
C GLU A 213 -15.54 0.71 -24.32
N LYS A 214 -15.41 0.98 -25.60
CA LYS A 214 -16.31 0.36 -26.58
C LYS A 214 -16.22 -1.17 -26.59
N GLU A 215 -15.27 -1.76 -25.82
CA GLU A 215 -14.96 -3.19 -25.78
C GLU A 215 -14.98 -3.82 -24.37
N LEU A 216 -15.11 -3.06 -23.26
CA LEU A 216 -15.11 -3.61 -21.91
C LEU A 216 -16.54 -3.79 -21.39
N ASP A 217 -17.03 -5.00 -21.46
CA ASP A 217 -18.28 -5.40 -20.82
C ASP A 217 -18.09 -5.49 -19.29
N LEU A 218 -18.52 -4.45 -18.58
CA LEU A 218 -18.50 -4.40 -17.12
C LEU A 218 -19.53 -5.35 -16.48
N SER A 219 -20.38 -6.01 -17.25
CA SER A 219 -21.41 -6.92 -16.75
C SER A 219 -20.84 -8.11 -15.99
N ASN A 220 -19.58 -8.48 -16.27
CA ASN A 220 -18.89 -9.60 -15.65
C ASN A 220 -18.24 -9.27 -14.29
N TYR A 221 -18.31 -8.01 -13.84
CA TYR A 221 -17.77 -7.62 -12.53
C TYR A 221 -18.87 -7.64 -11.45
N PRO A 222 -18.55 -8.03 -10.17
CA PRO A 222 -19.45 -7.89 -9.04
C PRO A 222 -20.06 -6.49 -8.93
N SER A 223 -21.29 -6.41 -8.44
CA SER A 223 -22.03 -5.13 -8.32
C SER A 223 -21.25 -4.07 -7.55
N GLU A 224 -20.59 -4.48 -6.46
CA GLU A 224 -19.79 -3.61 -5.61
C GLU A 224 -18.61 -2.96 -6.36
N ILE A 225 -17.98 -3.71 -7.26
CA ILE A 225 -16.89 -3.20 -8.10
C ILE A 225 -17.44 -2.25 -9.17
N ARG A 226 -18.59 -2.57 -9.77
CA ARG A 226 -19.26 -1.68 -10.73
C ARG A 226 -19.68 -0.38 -10.08
N ASP A 227 -20.28 -0.44 -8.90
CA ASP A 227 -20.70 0.72 -8.12
C ASP A 227 -19.50 1.57 -7.70
N PHE A 228 -18.40 0.92 -7.30
CA PHE A 228 -17.15 1.60 -6.98
C PHE A 228 -16.53 2.30 -8.20
N ILE A 229 -16.48 1.63 -9.35
CA ILE A 229 -16.02 2.24 -10.62
C ILE A 229 -16.94 3.39 -11.02
N SER A 230 -18.25 3.21 -10.89
CA SER A 230 -19.24 4.28 -11.14
C SER A 230 -19.03 5.46 -10.20
N MET A 231 -18.80 5.22 -8.91
CA MET A 231 -18.50 6.27 -7.93
C MET A 231 -17.20 7.03 -8.30
N LEU A 232 -16.17 6.34 -8.74
CA LEU A 232 -14.91 6.97 -9.15
C LEU A 232 -15.04 7.80 -10.43
N ASN A 233 -16.02 7.49 -11.27
CA ASN A 233 -16.29 8.16 -12.54
C ASN A 233 -17.44 9.16 -12.46
N SER A 234 -18.21 9.18 -11.36
CA SER A 234 -19.33 10.11 -11.16
C SER A 234 -18.86 11.38 -10.44
N GLY A 235 -19.09 12.54 -11.06
CA GLY A 235 -18.90 13.85 -10.46
C GLY A 235 -18.11 14.82 -11.34
N GLU A 236 -18.47 16.10 -11.26
CA GLU A 236 -17.79 17.20 -11.96
C GLU A 236 -16.30 17.31 -11.58
N ASP A 237 -15.94 16.88 -10.37
CA ASP A 237 -14.58 16.93 -9.82
C ASP A 237 -13.75 15.66 -10.02
N LYS A 238 -14.19 14.71 -10.85
CA LYS A 238 -13.50 13.45 -11.17
C LYS A 238 -12.89 12.72 -9.95
N ASN A 239 -13.35 13.02 -8.77
CA ASN A 239 -13.00 12.42 -7.49
C ASN A 239 -11.48 12.41 -7.15
N TYR A 240 -10.74 13.44 -7.58
CA TYR A 240 -9.30 13.55 -7.27
C TYR A 240 -9.02 13.59 -5.77
N ASN A 241 -9.95 14.13 -4.95
CA ASN A 241 -9.83 14.11 -3.49
C ASN A 241 -9.75 12.69 -2.96
N TYR A 242 -10.56 11.77 -3.54
CA TYR A 242 -10.55 10.36 -3.16
C TYR A 242 -9.16 9.72 -3.29
N LEU A 243 -8.41 10.12 -4.30
CA LEU A 243 -7.07 9.60 -4.64
C LEU A 243 -5.92 10.48 -4.10
N GLN A 244 -6.22 11.48 -3.28
CA GLN A 244 -5.27 12.50 -2.80
C GLN A 244 -4.50 13.20 -3.95
N ALA A 245 -5.16 13.36 -5.10
CA ALA A 245 -4.58 13.98 -6.31
C ALA A 245 -5.23 15.33 -6.66
N HIS A 246 -6.04 15.92 -5.79
CA HIS A 246 -6.71 17.21 -5.99
C HIS A 246 -5.74 18.39 -5.96
N ASP A 247 -4.61 18.25 -5.29
CA ASP A 247 -3.49 19.19 -5.26
C ASP A 247 -2.18 18.42 -5.06
N LEU A 248 -1.05 19.08 -5.28
CA LEU A 248 0.25 18.51 -4.93
C LEU A 248 0.28 18.17 -3.43
N PRO A 249 0.80 16.98 -3.03
CA PRO A 249 0.81 16.55 -1.63
C PRO A 249 1.33 17.62 -0.66
N VAL A 250 2.38 18.34 -1.07
CA VAL A 250 3.01 19.41 -0.27
C VAL A 250 2.11 20.64 -0.05
N ASN A 251 1.00 20.79 -0.75
CA ASN A 251 0.05 21.90 -0.65
C ASN A 251 -1.27 21.50 0.04
N GLN A 252 -1.50 20.20 0.26
CA GLN A 252 -2.74 19.71 0.88
C GLN A 252 -2.88 20.19 2.32
N LYS A 253 -4.11 20.49 2.76
CA LYS A 253 -4.38 21.11 4.06
C LYS A 253 -5.24 20.22 4.97
N THR A 254 -6.03 19.35 4.38
CA THR A 254 -7.01 18.49 5.04
C THR A 254 -6.82 17.05 4.58
N ALA A 255 -7.13 16.09 5.45
CA ALA A 255 -7.07 14.67 5.13
C ALA A 255 -8.30 14.28 4.32
N GLU A 256 -8.14 14.06 3.03
CA GLU A 256 -9.24 13.81 2.09
C GLU A 256 -9.22 12.39 1.53
N GLY A 257 -10.40 11.92 1.11
CA GLY A 257 -10.56 10.69 0.36
C GLY A 257 -10.31 9.41 1.17
N HIS A 258 -9.93 8.35 0.49
CA HIS A 258 -9.70 7.05 1.10
C HIS A 258 -8.64 7.13 2.21
N SER A 259 -9.01 6.71 3.42
CA SER A 259 -8.23 6.95 4.63
C SER A 259 -6.87 6.23 4.63
N VAL A 260 -6.80 4.98 4.19
CA VAL A 260 -5.54 4.23 4.12
C VAL A 260 -4.60 4.82 3.08
N ARG A 261 -5.10 5.14 1.88
CA ARG A 261 -4.30 5.79 0.82
C ARG A 261 -3.69 7.10 1.30
N ALA A 262 -4.51 7.93 1.95
CA ALA A 262 -4.06 9.22 2.50
C ALA A 262 -2.96 9.03 3.55
N LEU A 263 -3.17 8.13 4.52
CA LEU A 263 -2.24 7.89 5.62
C LEU A 263 -0.92 7.24 5.16
N TYR A 264 -0.97 6.36 4.16
CA TYR A 264 0.24 5.82 3.54
C TYR A 264 1.05 6.91 2.83
N MET A 265 0.37 7.79 2.08
CA MET A 265 1.01 8.95 1.46
C MET A 265 1.64 9.87 2.51
N TYR A 266 0.92 10.19 3.59
CA TYR A 266 1.44 11.07 4.65
C TYR A 266 2.63 10.46 5.38
N THR A 267 2.63 9.13 5.55
CA THR A 267 3.76 8.37 6.10
C THR A 267 4.98 8.51 5.20
N ALA A 268 4.82 8.31 3.90
CA ALA A 268 5.90 8.49 2.92
C ALA A 268 6.37 9.95 2.85
N MET A 269 5.45 10.92 2.87
CA MET A 269 5.80 12.35 2.92
C MET A 269 6.64 12.71 4.15
N ALA A 270 6.33 12.14 5.32
CA ALA A 270 7.10 12.39 6.54
C ALA A 270 8.53 11.83 6.43
N ASP A 271 8.70 10.61 5.90
CA ASP A 271 10.02 10.05 5.65
C ASP A 271 10.80 10.86 4.61
N LEU A 272 10.17 11.23 3.49
CA LEU A 272 10.81 12.05 2.45
C LEU A 272 11.22 13.42 2.99
N ALA A 273 10.35 14.07 3.78
CA ALA A 273 10.65 15.35 4.43
C ALA A 273 11.86 15.25 5.36
N ARG A 274 11.98 14.16 6.12
CA ARG A 274 13.11 13.90 7.01
C ARG A 274 14.40 13.67 6.23
N ILE A 275 14.37 12.81 5.22
CA ILE A 275 15.53 12.43 4.40
C ILE A 275 16.07 13.64 3.63
N LYS A 276 15.18 14.40 2.97
CA LYS A 276 15.55 15.59 2.16
C LYS A 276 15.68 16.86 2.98
N LYS A 277 15.34 16.82 4.27
CA LYS A 277 15.27 18.01 5.15
C LYS A 277 14.31 19.10 4.61
N ASP A 278 13.20 18.65 3.98
CA ASP A 278 12.19 19.53 3.41
C ASP A 278 11.25 20.09 4.49
N SER A 279 11.51 21.31 4.90
CA SER A 279 10.71 21.99 5.92
C SER A 279 9.29 22.35 5.46
N LYS A 280 9.04 22.52 4.15
CA LYS A 280 7.70 22.79 3.61
C LYS A 280 6.84 21.53 3.70
N MET A 281 7.35 20.40 3.22
CA MET A 281 6.66 19.13 3.30
C MET A 281 6.40 18.71 4.76
N LEU A 282 7.38 18.95 5.66
CA LEU A 282 7.19 18.67 7.09
C LEU A 282 6.06 19.52 7.70
N ARG A 283 5.97 20.81 7.36
CA ARG A 283 4.84 21.66 7.84
C ARG A 283 3.50 21.13 7.33
N THR A 284 3.44 20.66 6.10
CA THR A 284 2.23 20.04 5.55
C THR A 284 1.87 18.76 6.31
N CYS A 285 2.83 17.86 6.57
CA CYS A 285 2.59 16.66 7.38
C CYS A 285 2.02 17.00 8.76
N LYS A 286 2.58 18.02 9.43
CA LYS A 286 2.07 18.47 10.74
C LYS A 286 0.66 19.08 10.65
N SER A 287 0.35 19.81 9.59
CA SER A 287 -0.99 20.35 9.36
C SER A 287 -2.03 19.25 9.14
N LEU A 288 -1.68 18.24 8.33
CA LEU A 288 -2.51 17.07 8.10
C LEU A 288 -2.71 16.24 9.38
N TRP A 289 -1.64 16.06 10.15
CA TRP A 289 -1.71 15.43 11.48
C TRP A 289 -2.70 16.13 12.39
N ARG A 290 -2.58 17.48 12.54
CA ARG A 290 -3.54 18.28 13.32
C ARG A 290 -4.97 18.14 12.83
N ASN A 291 -5.18 18.19 11.51
CA ASN A 291 -6.52 18.01 10.95
C ASN A 291 -7.14 16.65 11.34
N ILE A 292 -6.33 15.58 11.31
CA ILE A 292 -6.81 14.24 11.66
C ILE A 292 -7.09 14.15 13.16
N VAL A 293 -6.09 14.46 14.00
CA VAL A 293 -6.14 14.21 15.44
C VAL A 293 -7.10 15.15 16.16
N ASP A 294 -7.24 16.40 15.71
CA ASP A 294 -8.13 17.35 16.34
C ASP A 294 -9.58 17.23 15.88
N ARG A 295 -9.85 16.64 14.69
CA ARG A 295 -11.16 16.79 14.05
C ARG A 295 -11.76 15.54 13.40
N ARG A 296 -10.93 14.50 13.13
CA ARG A 296 -11.35 13.34 12.29
C ARG A 296 -11.02 11.99 12.92
N ILE A 297 -10.67 11.97 14.18
CA ILE A 297 -10.39 10.76 14.95
C ILE A 297 -11.52 10.44 15.90
N TYR A 298 -11.92 9.17 15.96
CA TYR A 298 -12.86 8.68 16.96
C TYR A 298 -12.22 8.54 18.33
N VAL A 299 -13.05 8.48 19.37
CA VAL A 299 -12.59 8.35 20.77
C VAL A 299 -11.71 7.13 20.99
N HIS A 300 -11.93 6.05 20.26
CA HIS A 300 -11.13 4.82 20.31
C HIS A 300 -9.86 4.84 19.44
N GLY A 301 -9.58 5.91 18.70
CA GLY A 301 -8.40 6.01 17.84
C GLY A 301 -8.63 5.62 16.38
N GLY A 302 -9.82 5.19 16.00
CA GLY A 302 -10.17 4.91 14.60
C GLY A 302 -10.34 6.17 13.77
N VAL A 303 -10.11 6.06 12.47
CA VAL A 303 -10.26 7.13 11.48
C VAL A 303 -10.95 6.61 10.21
N GLY A 304 -11.49 7.53 9.39
CA GLY A 304 -12.24 7.15 8.19
C GLY A 304 -13.71 6.83 8.54
N SER A 305 -14.57 7.86 8.60
CA SER A 305 -15.93 7.73 9.09
C SER A 305 -16.89 7.04 8.11
N SER A 306 -16.65 7.14 6.79
CA SER A 306 -17.55 6.61 5.77
C SER A 306 -17.13 5.24 5.25
N HIS A 307 -18.07 4.28 5.23
CA HIS A 307 -17.91 2.99 4.55
C HIS A 307 -17.95 3.14 3.02
N ILE A 308 -18.62 4.18 2.50
CA ILE A 308 -18.63 4.46 1.06
C ILE A 308 -17.27 4.99 0.64
N GLY A 309 -16.47 4.13 0.03
CA GLY A 309 -15.09 4.43 -0.39
C GLY A 309 -14.10 4.52 0.77
N GLU A 310 -14.41 3.98 1.94
CA GLU A 310 -13.46 3.81 3.06
C GLU A 310 -12.72 5.10 3.42
N ARG A 311 -13.45 6.22 3.49
CA ARG A 311 -12.85 7.55 3.39
C ARG A 311 -13.07 8.45 4.59
N PHE A 312 -12.19 9.45 4.69
CA PHE A 312 -12.44 10.67 5.44
C PHE A 312 -13.64 11.43 4.83
N THR A 313 -14.43 12.04 5.68
CA THR A 313 -15.48 12.99 5.32
C THR A 313 -15.04 14.41 5.72
N PHE A 314 -15.95 15.27 6.13
CA PHE A 314 -15.64 16.62 6.61
C PHE A 314 -15.26 16.63 8.11
N ASP A 315 -14.71 17.76 8.58
CA ASP A 315 -14.29 17.93 9.98
C ASP A 315 -15.49 17.69 10.95
N TYR A 316 -15.24 16.92 12.01
CA TYR A 316 -16.21 16.54 13.06
C TYR A 316 -17.37 15.64 12.61
N ASP A 317 -17.32 15.11 11.40
CA ASP A 317 -18.28 14.09 10.95
C ASP A 317 -17.84 12.71 11.47
N LEU A 318 -18.25 12.40 12.68
CA LEU A 318 -17.91 11.20 13.43
C LEU A 318 -19.15 10.47 13.93
N PRO A 319 -20.02 9.99 13.02
CA PRO A 319 -21.23 9.25 13.40
C PRO A 319 -20.88 7.94 14.10
N ASN A 320 -21.63 7.56 15.14
CA ASN A 320 -21.39 6.33 15.90
C ASN A 320 -22.05 5.11 15.27
N ASP A 321 -23.16 5.27 14.61
CA ASP A 321 -24.02 4.21 14.07
C ASP A 321 -23.57 3.69 12.70
N ILE A 322 -22.84 4.50 11.94
CA ILE A 322 -22.34 4.17 10.59
C ILE A 322 -20.83 4.33 10.46
N ALA A 323 -20.12 4.39 11.60
CA ALA A 323 -18.66 4.51 11.61
C ALA A 323 -18.00 3.34 10.88
N TYR A 324 -17.21 3.61 9.85
CA TYR A 324 -16.40 2.58 9.20
C TYR A 324 -15.15 2.26 10.02
N ALA A 325 -14.31 3.25 10.25
CA ALA A 325 -13.16 3.21 11.16
C ALA A 325 -12.37 1.88 11.09
N GLU A 326 -12.02 1.46 9.89
CA GLU A 326 -11.37 0.16 9.66
C GLU A 326 -10.02 0.03 10.37
N THR A 327 -9.66 -1.18 10.74
CA THR A 327 -8.38 -1.50 11.40
C THR A 327 -7.17 -1.08 10.55
N PHE A 328 -7.27 -1.19 9.22
CA PHE A 328 -6.20 -0.80 8.30
C PHE A 328 -5.88 0.70 8.39
N ALA A 329 -6.91 1.55 8.47
CA ALA A 329 -6.74 2.99 8.64
C ALA A 329 -6.11 3.33 10.00
N SER A 330 -6.49 2.62 11.06
CA SER A 330 -5.88 2.78 12.40
C SER A 330 -4.40 2.40 12.39
N ILE A 331 -4.03 1.30 11.71
CA ILE A 331 -2.62 0.87 11.53
C ILE A 331 -1.85 1.93 10.71
N ALA A 332 -2.43 2.44 9.63
CA ALA A 332 -1.80 3.48 8.80
C ALA A 332 -1.59 4.79 9.58
N LEU A 333 -2.54 5.15 10.47
CA LEU A 333 -2.36 6.28 11.39
C LEU A 333 -1.19 6.06 12.36
N MET A 334 -1.02 4.84 12.88
CA MET A 334 0.13 4.51 13.73
C MET A 334 1.45 4.63 12.97
N PHE A 335 1.50 4.24 11.68
CA PHE A 335 2.68 4.42 10.85
C PHE A 335 3.01 5.90 10.67
N PHE A 336 2.01 6.73 10.39
CA PHE A 336 2.22 8.17 10.25
C PHE A 336 2.72 8.80 11.56
N ALA A 337 2.11 8.46 12.69
CA ALA A 337 2.54 8.91 14.02
C ALA A 337 3.99 8.52 14.32
N GLU A 338 4.36 7.27 14.01
CA GLU A 338 5.71 6.75 14.21
C GLU A 338 6.74 7.52 13.38
N ARG A 339 6.43 7.83 12.11
CA ARG A 339 7.32 8.62 11.26
C ARG A 339 7.52 10.04 11.77
N LEU A 340 6.45 10.69 12.23
CA LEU A 340 6.56 12.02 12.86
C LEU A 340 7.40 11.96 14.15
N SER A 341 7.28 10.89 14.93
CA SER A 341 8.07 10.71 16.16
C SER A 341 9.57 10.57 15.92
N ARG A 342 9.98 10.10 14.73
CA ARG A 342 11.39 10.06 14.31
C ARG A 342 11.97 11.44 14.01
N ILE A 343 11.10 12.41 13.69
CA ILE A 343 11.50 13.77 13.33
C ILE A 343 11.56 14.66 14.56
N GLU A 344 10.59 14.54 15.46
CA GLU A 344 10.51 15.33 16.68
C GLU A 344 9.96 14.53 17.86
N ARG A 345 10.40 14.90 19.06
CA ARG A 345 9.88 14.29 20.29
C ARG A 345 8.60 14.97 20.71
N ASN A 346 7.47 14.27 20.54
CA ASN A 346 6.16 14.71 21.02
C ASN A 346 5.39 13.47 21.53
N SER A 347 4.96 13.51 22.79
CA SER A 347 4.24 12.40 23.43
C SER A 347 2.91 12.08 22.75
N GLU A 348 2.27 13.09 22.13
CA GLU A 348 1.01 12.92 21.44
C GLU A 348 1.06 11.81 20.37
N TYR A 349 2.19 11.68 19.65
CA TYR A 349 2.35 10.61 18.67
C TYR A 349 2.27 9.24 19.34
N ALA A 350 2.91 9.07 20.49
CA ALA A 350 2.85 7.84 21.27
C ALA A 350 1.45 7.60 21.85
N ASP A 351 0.79 8.63 22.33
CA ASP A 351 -0.57 8.55 22.89
C ASP A 351 -1.59 8.10 21.83
N ILE A 352 -1.46 8.59 20.59
CA ILE A 352 -2.32 8.16 19.47
C ILE A 352 -2.01 6.72 19.04
N ILE A 353 -0.73 6.34 18.98
CA ILE A 353 -0.34 4.94 18.72
C ILE A 353 -0.93 4.02 19.77
N GLU A 354 -0.79 4.36 21.05
CA GLU A 354 -1.33 3.57 22.16
C GLU A 354 -2.85 3.44 22.05
N LYS A 355 -3.54 4.56 21.84
CA LYS A 355 -5.00 4.59 21.68
C LYS A 355 -5.47 3.67 20.55
N ALA A 356 -4.89 3.80 19.36
CA ALA A 356 -5.25 3.00 18.19
C ALA A 356 -4.89 1.51 18.33
N LEU A 357 -3.82 1.19 19.09
CA LEU A 357 -3.34 -0.17 19.26
C LEU A 357 -4.14 -0.98 20.27
N TYR A 358 -4.68 -0.33 21.30
CA TYR A 358 -5.39 -1.01 22.40
C TYR A 358 -6.92 -1.03 22.23
N ASN A 359 -7.46 -0.31 21.25
CA ASN A 359 -8.88 -0.27 20.92
C ASN A 359 -9.13 -0.77 19.50
#